data_3d8ef5a22244d99353b83f06f917ad09
#
_entry.id   3d8ef5a22244d99353b83f06f917ad09
#
_cell.length_a   1.000
_cell.length_b   1.000
_cell.length_c   1.000
_cell.angle_alpha   90.00
_cell.angle_beta   90.00
_cell.angle_gamma   90.00
#
_symmetry.space_group_name_H-M   'P 1'
#
loop_
_entity.id
_entity.type
_entity.pdbx_description
1 polymer ?
#
loop_
_entity_poly.entity_id
_entity_poly.type
_entity_poly.pdbx_seq_one_letter_code
_entity_poly.pdbx_strand_id
1 'polypeptide(L)'
;MHALAVRVLAEVGIDWSAARAKSVTELLDRRLDYVVTLSNSAREECPTLRGRHSALHWHLEDPSTFEGTEERRLEAFRATRMELSVRLRPFIEIARRAAGRLPAVAGPER
;
A
#
# COMPACT_ATOMS: atom_id res chain seq x y z
N MET A 1 0.85 -3.47 -12.79
CA MET A 1 -0.26 -3.37 -11.83
C MET A 1 -1.40 -4.28 -12.23
N HIS A 2 -1.93 -5.02 -11.28
CA HIS A 2 -2.99 -5.97 -11.59
C HIS A 2 -4.25 -5.25 -12.08
N ALA A 3 -4.85 -5.76 -13.15
CA ALA A 3 -5.99 -5.10 -13.77
C ALA A 3 -7.18 -4.95 -12.83
N LEU A 4 -7.42 -5.95 -11.99
CA LEU A 4 -8.54 -5.86 -11.06
C LEU A 4 -8.29 -4.83 -9.97
N ALA A 5 -7.03 -4.63 -9.59
CA ALA A 5 -6.70 -3.60 -8.62
C ALA A 5 -6.99 -2.22 -9.19
N VAL A 6 -6.60 -1.99 -10.45
CA VAL A 6 -6.88 -0.72 -11.10
C VAL A 6 -8.39 -0.48 -11.16
N ARG A 7 -9.13 -1.54 -11.45
CA ARG A 7 -10.58 -1.43 -11.61
C ARG A 7 -11.28 -1.08 -10.30
N VAL A 8 -10.93 -1.74 -9.19
CA VAL A 8 -11.60 -1.45 -7.93
C VAL A 8 -11.19 -0.11 -7.36
N LEU A 9 -9.99 0.38 -7.69
CA LEU A 9 -9.59 1.71 -7.27
C LEU A 9 -10.35 2.77 -8.05
N ALA A 10 -10.61 2.52 -9.34
CA ALA A 10 -11.40 3.44 -10.13
C ALA A 10 -12.81 3.57 -9.59
N GLU A 11 -13.34 2.53 -8.97
CA GLU A 11 -14.68 2.57 -8.41
C GLU A 11 -14.82 3.64 -7.33
N VAL A 12 -13.73 3.98 -6.67
CA VAL A 12 -13.75 5.00 -5.62
C VAL A 12 -13.02 6.27 -6.04
N GLY A 13 -12.86 6.46 -7.33
CA GLY A 13 -12.33 7.71 -7.86
C GLY A 13 -10.82 7.80 -7.92
N ILE A 14 -10.12 6.69 -7.79
CA ILE A 14 -8.65 6.70 -7.84
C ILE A 14 -8.21 6.14 -9.18
N ASP A 15 -7.53 6.98 -9.96
CA ASP A 15 -7.02 6.56 -11.27
C ASP A 15 -5.59 6.08 -11.13
N TRP A 16 -5.41 4.77 -11.20
CA TRP A 16 -4.09 4.16 -11.13
C TRP A 16 -3.73 3.45 -12.40
N SER A 17 -4.37 3.83 -13.50
CA SER A 17 -4.13 3.15 -14.77
C SER A 17 -2.68 3.25 -15.23
N ALA A 18 -1.98 4.31 -14.83
CA ALA A 18 -0.59 4.50 -15.21
C ALA A 18 0.39 4.05 -14.13
N ALA A 19 -0.09 3.52 -13.02
CA ALA A 19 0.79 3.11 -11.93
C ALA A 19 1.55 1.86 -12.30
N ARG A 20 2.74 1.74 -11.76
CA ARG A 20 3.54 0.55 -11.98
C ARG A 20 4.07 0.04 -10.64
N ALA A 21 4.34 -1.26 -10.59
CA ALA A 21 4.96 -1.83 -9.41
C ALA A 21 6.40 -1.36 -9.34
N LYS A 22 6.84 -1.00 -8.15
CA LYS A 22 8.21 -0.55 -7.93
C LYS A 22 8.93 -1.51 -7.02
N SER A 23 10.19 -1.75 -7.32
CA SER A 23 11.03 -2.54 -6.44
C SER A 23 11.39 -1.72 -5.21
N VAL A 24 11.57 -2.39 -4.08
CA VAL A 24 12.00 -1.70 -2.87
C VAL A 24 13.35 -1.03 -3.08
N THR A 25 14.17 -1.55 -4.01
CA THR A 25 15.47 -0.95 -4.28
C THR A 25 15.34 0.47 -4.82
N GLU A 26 14.23 0.81 -5.44
CA GLU A 26 14.04 2.18 -5.93
C GLU A 26 13.79 3.16 -4.80
N LEU A 27 13.53 2.66 -3.60
CA LEU A 27 13.26 3.50 -2.44
C LEU A 27 14.45 3.62 -1.50
N LEU A 28 15.56 2.95 -1.81
CA LEU A 28 16.71 2.92 -0.90
C LEU A 28 17.31 4.29 -0.63
N ASP A 29 17.24 5.18 -1.62
CA ASP A 29 17.80 6.51 -1.47
C ASP A 29 16.84 7.51 -0.87
N ARG A 30 15.61 7.10 -0.61
CA ARG A 30 14.61 8.01 -0.07
C ARG A 30 14.61 7.96 1.44
N ARG A 31 14.38 9.11 2.03
CA ARG A 31 14.17 9.15 3.47
C ARG A 31 12.70 8.81 3.72
N LEU A 32 12.50 7.76 4.50
CA LEU A 32 11.15 7.31 4.82
C LEU A 32 10.97 7.40 6.33
N ASP A 33 9.82 7.88 6.74
CA ASP A 33 9.49 7.93 8.17
C ASP A 33 8.80 6.64 8.60
N TYR A 34 8.01 6.06 7.73
CA TYR A 34 7.27 4.84 8.03
C TYR A 34 7.35 3.88 6.86
N VAL A 35 7.47 2.62 7.19
CA VAL A 35 7.44 1.55 6.18
C VAL A 35 6.41 0.53 6.64
N VAL A 36 5.38 0.33 5.85
CA VAL A 36 4.34 -0.62 6.16
C VAL A 36 4.43 -1.76 5.17
N THR A 37 4.64 -2.97 5.68
CA THR A 37 4.69 -4.14 4.82
C THR A 37 3.35 -4.87 4.91
N LEU A 38 2.94 -5.44 3.79
CA LEU A 38 1.64 -6.09 3.70
C LEU A 38 1.75 -7.61 3.53
N SER A 39 2.95 -8.12 3.34
CA SER A 39 3.16 -9.55 3.19
C SER A 39 4.40 -9.95 3.94
N ASN A 40 4.52 -11.24 4.24
CA ASN A 40 5.71 -11.72 4.94
C ASN A 40 6.96 -11.58 4.09
N SER A 41 6.84 -11.78 2.78
CA SER A 41 7.99 -11.61 1.89
C SER A 41 8.51 -10.19 1.94
N ALA A 42 7.60 -9.21 1.85
CA ALA A 42 8.00 -7.82 1.90
C ALA A 42 8.64 -7.49 3.24
N ARG A 43 8.12 -8.09 4.32
CA ARG A 43 8.66 -7.85 5.65
C ARG A 43 10.11 -8.32 5.75
N GLU A 44 10.39 -9.45 5.14
CA GLU A 44 11.75 -10.00 5.19
C GLU A 44 12.73 -9.16 4.37
N GLU A 45 12.25 -8.51 3.32
CA GLU A 45 13.13 -7.70 2.48
C GLU A 45 13.33 -6.30 3.01
N CYS A 46 12.46 -5.85 3.89
CA CYS A 46 12.53 -4.49 4.40
C CYS A 46 13.78 -4.15 5.18
N PRO A 47 14.47 -5.10 5.84
CA PRO A 47 15.69 -4.73 6.57
C PRO A 47 16.76 -4.10 5.71
N THR A 48 16.63 -4.23 4.38
CA THR A 48 17.62 -3.62 3.49
C THR A 48 17.45 -2.11 3.37
N LEU A 49 16.32 -1.57 3.82
CA LEU A 49 16.10 -0.13 3.77
C LEU A 49 16.93 0.56 4.83
N ARG A 50 17.59 1.65 4.43
CA ARG A 50 18.49 2.36 5.33
C ARG A 50 17.79 3.53 5.99
N GLY A 51 18.42 4.02 7.05
CA GLY A 51 17.95 5.20 7.73
C GLY A 51 16.93 4.88 8.80
N ARG A 52 16.51 5.93 9.47
CA ARG A 52 15.53 5.77 10.53
C ARG A 52 14.15 5.70 9.94
N HIS A 53 13.42 4.70 10.33
CA HIS A 53 12.02 4.60 9.97
C HIS A 53 11.35 3.71 10.99
N SER A 54 10.05 3.87 11.12
CA SER A 54 9.24 2.96 11.94
C SER A 54 8.68 1.89 11.02
N ALA A 55 8.94 0.65 11.37
CA ALA A 55 8.47 -0.47 10.56
C ALA A 55 7.18 -1.02 11.14
N LEU A 56 6.18 -1.14 10.30
CA LEU A 56 4.90 -1.70 10.68
C LEU A 56 4.57 -2.83 9.75
N HIS A 57 3.86 -3.82 10.25
CA HIS A 57 3.46 -4.93 9.40
C HIS A 57 1.96 -5.16 9.55
N TRP A 58 1.24 -4.99 8.45
CA TRP A 58 -0.17 -5.30 8.39
C TRP A 58 -0.32 -6.51 7.50
N HIS A 59 -0.80 -7.60 8.05
CA HIS A 59 -0.97 -8.80 7.25
C HIS A 59 -2.28 -8.69 6.47
N LEU A 60 -2.17 -8.67 5.15
CA LEU A 60 -3.32 -8.68 4.27
C LEU A 60 -3.15 -9.82 3.29
N GLU A 61 -4.22 -10.54 3.06
CA GLU A 61 -4.17 -11.60 2.06
C GLU A 61 -4.08 -10.97 0.68
N ASP A 62 -3.29 -11.59 -0.18
CA ASP A 62 -3.13 -11.11 -1.54
C ASP A 62 -4.38 -11.50 -2.34
N PRO A 63 -5.19 -10.52 -2.75
CA PRO A 63 -6.42 -10.85 -3.47
C PRO A 63 -6.16 -11.46 -4.84
N SER A 64 -4.96 -11.30 -5.38
CA SER A 64 -4.67 -11.85 -6.70
C SER A 64 -4.55 -13.37 -6.67
N THR A 65 -4.38 -13.97 -5.49
CA THR A 65 -4.31 -15.41 -5.38
C THR A 65 -5.68 -16.06 -5.28
N PHE A 66 -6.73 -15.26 -5.13
CA PHE A 66 -8.06 -15.78 -5.00
C PHE A 66 -8.55 -16.34 -6.34
N GLU A 67 -9.09 -17.55 -6.31
CA GLU A 67 -9.56 -18.18 -7.53
C GLU A 67 -11.07 -18.19 -7.57
N GLY A 68 -11.61 -18.27 -8.77
CA GLY A 68 -13.04 -18.26 -8.93
C GLY A 68 -13.44 -17.43 -10.12
N THR A 69 -14.72 -17.05 -10.17
CA THR A 69 -15.22 -16.22 -11.25
C THR A 69 -14.64 -14.82 -11.13
N GLU A 70 -14.70 -14.08 -12.22
CA GLU A 70 -14.23 -12.69 -12.19
C GLU A 70 -14.99 -11.90 -11.15
N GLU A 71 -16.28 -12.17 -10.99
CA GLU A 71 -17.09 -11.48 -10.00
C GLU A 71 -16.56 -11.70 -8.59
N ARG A 72 -16.23 -12.95 -8.27
CA ARG A 72 -15.70 -13.27 -6.95
C ARG A 72 -14.31 -12.69 -6.74
N ARG A 73 -13.52 -12.68 -7.79
CA ARG A 73 -12.20 -12.10 -7.70
C ARG A 73 -12.27 -10.59 -7.48
N LEU A 74 -13.24 -9.93 -8.14
CA LEU A 74 -13.45 -8.51 -7.91
C LEU A 74 -13.83 -8.24 -6.47
N GLU A 75 -14.66 -9.10 -5.90
CA GLU A 75 -15.05 -8.91 -4.51
C GLU A 75 -13.87 -9.05 -3.56
N ALA A 76 -12.95 -9.96 -3.89
CA ALA A 76 -11.75 -10.11 -3.07
C ALA A 76 -10.91 -8.84 -3.12
N PHE A 77 -10.77 -8.24 -4.30
CA PHE A 77 -10.04 -6.98 -4.41
C PHE A 77 -10.75 -5.84 -3.70
N ARG A 78 -12.08 -5.82 -3.75
CA ARG A 78 -12.84 -4.80 -3.03
C ARG A 78 -12.69 -4.95 -1.52
N ALA A 79 -12.66 -6.17 -1.03
CA ALA A 79 -12.48 -6.42 0.39
C ALA A 79 -11.10 -5.94 0.84
N THR A 80 -10.08 -6.20 0.06
CA THR A 80 -8.73 -5.74 0.37
C THR A 80 -8.67 -4.21 0.36
N ARG A 81 -9.31 -3.59 -0.62
CA ARG A 81 -9.36 -2.14 -0.69
C ARG A 81 -10.01 -1.56 0.57
N MET A 82 -11.10 -2.17 1.01
CA MET A 82 -11.80 -1.70 2.20
C MET A 82 -10.92 -1.85 3.43
N GLU A 83 -10.28 -2.99 3.56
CA GLU A 83 -9.42 -3.25 4.72
C GLU A 83 -8.25 -2.27 4.78
N LEU A 84 -7.63 -2.01 3.64
CA LEU A 84 -6.56 -1.02 3.58
C LEU A 84 -7.07 0.37 3.96
N SER A 85 -8.25 0.73 3.46
CA SER A 85 -8.81 2.04 3.73
C SER A 85 -9.06 2.25 5.21
N VAL A 86 -9.58 1.22 5.87
CA VAL A 86 -9.87 1.28 7.30
C VAL A 86 -8.59 1.47 8.11
N ARG A 87 -7.48 0.88 7.68
CA ARG A 87 -6.22 1.00 8.39
C ARG A 87 -5.46 2.27 8.03
N LEU A 88 -5.50 2.67 6.76
CA LEU A 88 -4.73 3.82 6.32
C LEU A 88 -5.23 5.13 6.87
N ARG A 89 -6.53 5.31 6.97
CA ARG A 89 -7.06 6.58 7.40
C ARG A 89 -6.58 7.01 8.79
N PRO A 90 -6.76 6.20 9.82
CA PRO A 90 -6.26 6.60 11.13
C PRO A 90 -4.73 6.64 11.17
N PHE A 91 -4.07 5.76 10.40
CA PHE A 91 -2.62 5.76 10.38
C PHE A 91 -2.07 7.08 9.82
N ILE A 92 -2.65 7.54 8.72
CA ILE A 92 -2.20 8.79 8.11
C ILE A 92 -2.38 9.95 9.07
N GLU A 93 -3.50 9.97 9.78
CA GLU A 93 -3.77 11.04 10.73
C GLU A 93 -2.74 11.03 11.86
N ILE A 94 -2.44 9.84 12.41
CA ILE A 94 -1.47 9.72 13.47
C ILE A 94 -0.09 10.12 12.98
N ALA A 95 0.28 9.69 11.79
CA ALA A 95 1.59 10.02 11.23
C ALA A 95 1.75 11.52 11.02
N ARG A 96 0.70 12.18 10.58
CA ARG A 96 0.74 13.61 10.40
C ARG A 96 0.94 14.34 11.70
N ARG A 97 0.24 13.91 12.73
CA ARG A 97 0.37 14.54 14.04
C ARG A 97 1.75 14.34 14.64
N ALA A 98 2.27 13.12 14.50
CA ALA A 98 3.58 12.82 15.04
C ALA A 98 4.67 13.62 14.35
N ALA A 99 4.49 13.90 13.08
CA ALA A 99 5.46 14.63 12.31
C ALA A 99 5.27 16.13 12.38
N GLY A 100 4.23 16.60 13.07
CA GLY A 100 3.95 18.01 13.17
C GLY A 100 3.33 18.52 11.89
N ARG A 101 4.13 19.09 11.00
CA ARG A 101 3.58 19.67 9.81
C ARG A 101 4.07 19.03 8.56
N LEU A 102 4.26 17.73 8.54
CA LEU A 102 4.65 17.09 7.31
C LEU A 102 3.65 17.42 6.22
N PRO A 103 4.14 17.68 5.04
CA PRO A 103 3.22 17.89 3.93
C PRO A 103 2.43 16.63 3.69
N ALA A 104 1.40 16.78 2.93
CA ALA A 104 0.60 15.65 2.57
C ALA A 104 1.47 14.54 2.06
N VAL A 105 1.13 13.34 2.44
CA VAL A 105 1.84 12.19 1.97
C VAL A 105 1.85 12.23 0.48
N ALA A 106 3.01 12.05 -0.06
CA ALA A 106 3.14 12.00 -1.47
C ALA A 106 2.27 10.93 -1.97
N GLY A 107 1.52 11.23 -2.90
CA GLY A 107 0.72 10.25 -3.49
C GLY A 107 1.55 9.18 -3.99
N PRO A 108 0.87 8.26 -4.46
CA PRO A 108 1.53 7.14 -5.02
C PRO A 108 2.42 7.56 -6.09
N GLU A 109 2.62 8.60 -6.21
CA GLU A 109 3.37 9.00 -7.17
C GLU A 109 4.35 8.62 -7.22
N ARG A 110 4.20 8.48 -6.80
CA ARG A 110 5.21 8.26 -6.82
C ARG A 110 5.66 7.26 -6.86
#